data_9a8c6e01da65baa6a920fe9299206707
#
_entry.id   9a8c6e01da65baa6a920fe9299206707
#
_cell.length_a   1.000
_cell.length_b   1.000
_cell.length_c   1.000
_cell.angle_alpha   90.00
_cell.angle_beta   90.00
_cell.angle_gamma   90.00
#
_symmetry.space_group_name_H-M   'P 1'
#
loop_
_entity.id
_entity.type
_entity.pdbx_description
1 polymer ?
#
loop_
_entity_poly.entity_id
_entity_poly.type
_entity_poly.pdbx_seq_one_letter_code
_entity_poly.pdbx_strand_id
1 'polypeptide(L)'
;VSRGYLIIRTAHELGCDTFVHISFPRHMSYETMSRRVAIMKAACEEFGMKFVLETAPDPTSDVGVSGAQAYILEQVPAWVEKYGQKAAYFCTNDAHTEPLLKRLLECGGYFIEADLPSPLMGYPGALGIDLTEEAGDFEKILTKVESAIVEKGGADHFGTWAYSYGYVTSAGLA
;
A
#
# COMPACT_ATOMS: atom_id res chain seq x y z
N VAL A 1 6.09 14.95 4.57
CA VAL A 1 7.01 15.20 3.45
C VAL A 1 7.94 14.03 3.25
N SER A 2 8.73 13.63 4.26
CA SER A 2 9.70 12.54 4.19
C SER A 2 9.09 11.16 3.89
N ARG A 3 7.86 10.90 4.32
CA ARG A 3 7.17 9.62 4.09
C ARG A 3 7.07 9.25 2.62
N GLY A 4 6.67 10.21 1.77
CA GLY A 4 6.58 9.97 0.33
C GLY A 4 7.91 9.53 -0.29
N TYR A 5 8.99 10.18 0.08
CA TYR A 5 10.34 9.80 -0.34
C TYR A 5 10.74 8.41 0.18
N LEU A 6 10.49 8.13 1.46
CA LEU A 6 10.85 6.85 2.09
C LEU A 6 10.12 5.67 1.47
N ILE A 7 8.84 5.81 1.12
CA ILE A 7 8.08 4.77 0.42
C ILE A 7 8.73 4.43 -0.92
N ILE A 8 9.08 5.43 -1.72
CA ILE A 8 9.73 5.22 -3.02
C ILE A 8 11.12 4.61 -2.86
N ARG A 9 11.91 5.10 -1.92
CA ARG A 9 13.23 4.53 -1.62
C ARG A 9 13.14 3.06 -1.26
N THR A 10 12.22 2.70 -0.38
CA THR A 10 12.00 1.29 0.03
C THR A 10 11.57 0.43 -1.16
N ALA A 11 10.66 0.92 -2.01
CA ALA A 11 10.28 0.22 -3.23
C ALA A 11 11.48 -0.03 -4.15
N HIS A 12 12.34 0.97 -4.31
CA HIS A 12 13.58 0.85 -5.09
C HIS A 12 14.55 -0.18 -4.48
N GLU A 13 14.77 -0.14 -3.17
CA GLU A 13 15.62 -1.09 -2.44
C GLU A 13 15.13 -2.54 -2.55
N LEU A 14 13.81 -2.74 -2.65
CA LEU A 14 13.20 -4.05 -2.90
C LEU A 14 13.27 -4.49 -4.37
N GLY A 15 13.79 -3.66 -5.26
CA GLY A 15 13.98 -3.98 -6.67
C GLY A 15 12.82 -3.58 -7.57
N CYS A 16 11.89 -2.76 -7.10
CA CYS A 16 10.81 -2.24 -7.95
C CYS A 16 11.34 -1.22 -8.96
N ASP A 17 10.81 -1.27 -10.17
CA ASP A 17 11.09 -0.33 -11.25
C ASP A 17 9.92 0.61 -11.57
N THR A 18 8.75 0.32 -11.01
CA THR A 18 7.52 1.08 -11.22
C THR A 18 6.81 1.30 -9.90
N PHE A 19 6.25 2.50 -9.73
CA PHE A 19 5.40 2.85 -8.59
C PHE A 19 4.03 3.30 -9.08
N VAL A 20 2.98 2.62 -8.64
CA VAL A 20 1.59 2.87 -9.01
C VAL A 20 0.86 3.52 -7.85
N HIS A 21 0.50 4.78 -8.01
CA HIS A 21 -0.25 5.57 -7.04
C HIS A 21 -1.73 5.58 -7.40
N ILE A 22 -2.57 5.04 -6.53
CA ILE A 22 -4.01 4.89 -6.74
C ILE A 22 -4.76 5.90 -5.88
N SER A 23 -5.54 6.76 -6.50
CA SER A 23 -6.31 7.78 -5.81
C SER A 23 -7.53 8.21 -6.63
N PHE A 24 -8.14 9.31 -6.27
CA PHE A 24 -9.30 9.90 -6.95
C PHE A 24 -9.30 11.44 -6.77
N PRO A 25 -10.04 12.19 -7.60
CA PRO A 25 -9.95 13.65 -7.67
C PRO A 25 -10.12 14.37 -6.33
N ARG A 26 -11.06 13.93 -5.48
CA ARG A 26 -11.30 14.56 -4.18
C ARG A 26 -10.06 14.47 -3.27
N HIS A 27 -9.41 13.30 -3.15
CA HIS A 27 -8.18 13.16 -2.38
C HIS A 27 -7.03 13.95 -3.01
N MET A 28 -6.91 13.93 -4.32
CA MET A 28 -5.87 14.65 -5.03
C MET A 28 -6.00 16.18 -4.95
N SER A 29 -7.18 16.69 -4.58
CA SER A 29 -7.40 18.13 -4.34
C SER A 29 -6.81 18.63 -3.01
N TYR A 30 -6.51 17.74 -2.06
CA TYR A 30 -5.88 18.12 -0.80
C TYR A 30 -4.41 18.48 -1.02
N GLU A 31 -3.98 19.63 -0.51
CA GLU A 31 -2.59 20.10 -0.65
C GLU A 31 -1.57 19.09 -0.15
N THR A 32 -1.85 18.44 0.98
CA THR A 32 -0.97 17.41 1.56
C THR A 32 -0.77 16.21 0.63
N MET A 33 -1.82 15.80 -0.07
CA MET A 33 -1.78 14.71 -1.04
C MET A 33 -1.01 15.09 -2.30
N SER A 34 -1.32 16.24 -2.90
CA SER A 34 -0.64 16.73 -4.11
C SER A 34 0.85 16.99 -3.85
N ARG A 35 1.19 17.53 -2.67
CA ARG A 35 2.58 17.71 -2.26
C ARG A 35 3.32 16.38 -2.11
N ARG A 36 2.69 15.38 -1.49
CA ARG A 36 3.26 14.02 -1.38
C ARG A 36 3.48 13.39 -2.75
N VAL A 37 2.54 13.52 -3.66
CA VAL A 37 2.68 13.03 -5.04
C VAL A 37 3.86 13.69 -5.75
N ALA A 38 4.04 15.00 -5.61
CA ALA A 38 5.19 15.71 -6.21
C ALA A 38 6.53 15.17 -5.68
N ILE A 39 6.61 14.88 -4.37
CA ILE A 39 7.79 14.26 -3.74
C ILE A 39 8.02 12.84 -4.27
N MET A 40 6.95 12.04 -4.36
CA MET A 40 7.05 10.68 -4.90
C MET A 40 7.52 10.65 -6.35
N LYS A 41 7.01 11.56 -7.19
CA LYS A 41 7.47 11.71 -8.58
C LYS A 41 8.95 12.05 -8.65
N ALA A 42 9.40 13.05 -7.89
CA ALA A 42 10.80 13.46 -7.84
C ALA A 42 11.71 12.32 -7.35
N ALA A 43 11.27 11.56 -6.34
CA ALA A 43 11.99 10.40 -5.85
C ALA A 43 12.09 9.29 -6.91
N CYS A 44 11.00 9.01 -7.64
CA CYS A 44 11.03 8.06 -8.74
C CYS A 44 12.02 8.49 -9.84
N GLU A 45 12.07 9.77 -10.18
CA GLU A 45 13.06 10.29 -11.13
C GLU A 45 14.49 10.07 -10.62
N GLU A 46 14.75 10.37 -9.36
CA GLU A 46 16.05 10.16 -8.71
C GLU A 46 16.51 8.69 -8.78
N PHE A 47 15.61 7.76 -8.53
CA PHE A 47 15.91 6.31 -8.53
C PHE A 47 15.75 5.63 -9.90
N GLY A 48 15.37 6.37 -10.94
CA GLY A 48 15.13 5.79 -12.27
C GLY A 48 13.89 4.91 -12.35
N MET A 49 12.92 5.13 -11.48
CA MET A 49 11.65 4.40 -11.44
C MET A 49 10.56 5.12 -12.25
N LYS A 50 9.66 4.34 -12.81
CA LYS A 50 8.45 4.88 -13.45
C LYS A 50 7.40 5.23 -12.39
N PHE A 51 6.88 6.44 -12.42
CA PHE A 51 5.74 6.85 -11.59
C PHE A 51 4.44 6.82 -12.40
N VAL A 52 3.42 6.15 -11.89
CA VAL A 52 2.11 5.99 -12.54
C VAL A 52 1.01 6.46 -11.60
N LEU A 53 0.10 7.28 -12.11
CA LEU A 53 -1.15 7.64 -11.44
C LEU A 53 -2.28 6.80 -12.02
N GLU A 54 -2.96 6.05 -11.17
CA GLU A 54 -4.20 5.37 -11.49
C GLU A 54 -5.35 5.98 -10.70
N THR A 55 -6.50 6.09 -11.35
CA THR A 55 -7.71 6.61 -10.73
C THR A 55 -8.67 5.49 -10.41
N ALA A 56 -9.14 5.44 -9.17
CA ALA A 56 -10.20 4.54 -8.71
C ALA A 56 -11.43 5.35 -8.31
N PRO A 57 -12.62 4.73 -8.21
CA PRO A 57 -13.82 5.43 -7.74
C PRO A 57 -13.67 5.96 -6.31
N ASP A 58 -14.19 7.16 -6.06
CA ASP A 58 -14.34 7.71 -4.72
C ASP A 58 -15.36 6.86 -3.93
N PRO A 59 -15.00 6.29 -2.77
CA PRO A 59 -15.93 5.50 -1.96
C PRO A 59 -17.14 6.27 -1.44
N THR A 60 -17.11 7.61 -1.49
CA THR A 60 -18.24 8.48 -1.13
C THR A 60 -19.11 8.87 -2.32
N SER A 61 -18.77 8.42 -3.52
CA SER A 61 -19.57 8.61 -4.73
C SER A 61 -20.79 7.66 -4.78
N ASP A 62 -21.57 7.76 -5.83
CA ASP A 62 -22.77 6.93 -6.02
C ASP A 62 -22.49 5.42 -6.03
N VAL A 63 -21.29 5.01 -6.43
CA VAL A 63 -20.90 3.59 -6.40
C VAL A 63 -20.60 3.06 -4.99
N GLY A 64 -20.38 3.97 -4.05
CA GLY A 64 -20.12 3.63 -2.65
C GLY A 64 -18.84 2.85 -2.41
N VAL A 65 -18.64 2.41 -1.16
CA VAL A 65 -17.48 1.61 -0.75
C VAL A 65 -17.42 0.30 -1.51
N SER A 66 -18.53 -0.41 -1.65
CA SER A 66 -18.59 -1.70 -2.34
C SER A 66 -18.23 -1.60 -3.82
N GLY A 67 -18.69 -0.56 -4.50
CA GLY A 67 -18.33 -0.31 -5.90
C GLY A 67 -16.85 0.04 -6.07
N ALA A 68 -16.30 0.84 -5.17
CA ALA A 68 -14.88 1.18 -5.16
C ALA A 68 -14.00 -0.08 -4.92
N GLN A 69 -14.39 -0.94 -3.99
CA GLN A 69 -13.71 -2.21 -3.71
C GLN A 69 -13.78 -3.18 -4.90
N ALA A 70 -14.95 -3.33 -5.51
CA ALA A 70 -15.13 -4.17 -6.69
C ALA A 70 -14.24 -3.71 -7.86
N TYR A 71 -14.13 -2.40 -8.08
CA TYR A 71 -13.25 -1.81 -9.08
C TYR A 71 -11.80 -2.22 -8.87
N ILE A 72 -11.28 -2.10 -7.65
CA ILE A 72 -9.90 -2.49 -7.33
C ILE A 72 -9.67 -3.99 -7.57
N LEU A 73 -10.60 -4.84 -7.12
CA LEU A 73 -10.53 -6.29 -7.34
C LEU A 73 -10.47 -6.65 -8.83
N GLU A 74 -11.16 -5.90 -9.66
CA GLU A 74 -11.19 -6.11 -11.12
C GLU A 74 -9.93 -5.57 -11.80
N GLN A 75 -9.43 -4.40 -11.39
CA GLN A 75 -8.34 -3.71 -12.08
C GLN A 75 -6.95 -4.24 -11.74
N VAL A 76 -6.71 -4.73 -10.53
CA VAL A 76 -5.37 -5.16 -10.09
C VAL A 76 -4.74 -6.20 -11.02
N PRO A 77 -5.42 -7.26 -11.47
CA PRO A 77 -4.84 -8.20 -12.43
C PRO A 77 -4.37 -7.53 -13.71
N ALA A 78 -5.16 -6.61 -14.26
CA ALA A 78 -4.80 -5.86 -15.46
C ALA A 78 -3.61 -4.91 -15.22
N TRP A 79 -3.53 -4.29 -14.05
CA TRP A 79 -2.38 -3.45 -13.68
C TRP A 79 -1.11 -4.28 -13.52
N VAL A 80 -1.17 -5.44 -12.88
CA VAL A 80 -0.02 -6.34 -12.74
C VAL A 80 0.47 -6.83 -14.09
N GLU A 81 -0.43 -7.16 -15.01
CA GLU A 81 -0.07 -7.50 -16.38
C GLU A 81 0.61 -6.33 -17.12
N LYS A 82 0.07 -5.12 -16.97
CA LYS A 82 0.55 -3.90 -17.64
C LYS A 82 1.88 -3.40 -17.08
N TYR A 83 2.05 -3.41 -15.77
CA TYR A 83 3.21 -2.82 -15.08
C TYR A 83 4.29 -3.84 -14.69
N GLY A 84 3.97 -5.13 -14.74
CA GLY A 84 4.89 -6.21 -14.39
C GLY A 84 4.97 -6.52 -12.89
N GLN A 85 5.76 -7.52 -12.57
CA GLN A 85 5.90 -8.03 -11.18
C GLN A 85 6.74 -7.13 -10.26
N LYS A 86 7.53 -6.19 -10.83
CA LYS A 86 8.39 -5.25 -10.10
C LYS A 86 7.72 -3.90 -9.88
N ALA A 87 6.42 -3.89 -9.73
CA ALA A 87 5.64 -2.69 -9.44
C ALA A 87 5.21 -2.66 -7.98
N ALA A 88 5.38 -1.52 -7.32
CA ALA A 88 4.88 -1.24 -5.99
C ALA A 88 3.59 -0.40 -6.09
N TYR A 89 2.61 -0.74 -5.28
CA TYR A 89 1.29 -0.12 -5.28
C TYR A 89 1.03 0.62 -3.97
N PHE A 90 0.39 1.76 -4.09
CA PHE A 90 -0.02 2.58 -2.96
C PHE A 90 -1.39 3.20 -3.24
N CYS A 91 -2.31 3.11 -2.28
CA CYS A 91 -3.62 3.76 -2.38
C CYS A 91 -3.83 4.76 -1.25
N THR A 92 -4.54 5.85 -1.55
CA THR A 92 -4.75 6.95 -0.60
C THR A 92 -5.99 6.80 0.28
N ASN A 93 -6.83 5.80 0.03
CA ASN A 93 -8.04 5.57 0.79
C ASN A 93 -8.07 4.14 1.36
N ASP A 94 -8.49 4.01 2.60
CA ASP A 94 -8.58 2.73 3.33
C ASP A 94 -9.56 1.74 2.69
N ALA A 95 -10.64 2.22 2.06
CA ALA A 95 -11.57 1.36 1.34
C ALA A 95 -10.93 0.61 0.15
N HIS A 96 -9.86 1.16 -0.44
CA HIS A 96 -9.12 0.52 -1.52
C HIS A 96 -8.05 -0.46 -1.04
N THR A 97 -7.62 -0.35 0.21
CA THR A 97 -6.45 -1.08 0.74
C THR A 97 -6.68 -2.59 0.81
N GLU A 98 -7.79 -3.02 1.41
CA GLU A 98 -8.10 -4.46 1.56
C GLU A 98 -8.20 -5.18 0.21
N PRO A 99 -9.00 -4.71 -0.78
CA PRO A 99 -9.06 -5.36 -2.07
C PRO A 99 -7.74 -5.31 -2.84
N LEU A 100 -6.96 -4.23 -2.69
CA LEU A 100 -5.62 -4.12 -3.29
C LEU A 100 -4.69 -5.19 -2.73
N LEU A 101 -4.57 -5.31 -1.42
CA LEU A 101 -3.76 -6.33 -0.74
C LEU A 101 -4.16 -7.74 -1.17
N LYS A 102 -5.46 -8.03 -1.16
CA LYS A 102 -5.99 -9.33 -1.53
C LYS A 102 -5.56 -9.73 -2.95
N ARG A 103 -5.72 -8.84 -3.90
CA ARG A 103 -5.37 -9.12 -5.30
C ARG A 103 -3.86 -9.16 -5.55
N LEU A 104 -3.07 -8.32 -4.89
CA LEU A 104 -1.61 -8.39 -5.00
C LEU A 104 -1.05 -9.70 -4.45
N LEU A 105 -1.64 -10.25 -3.38
CA LEU A 105 -1.29 -11.59 -2.88
C LEU A 105 -1.55 -12.69 -3.92
N GLU A 106 -2.60 -12.55 -4.72
CA GLU A 106 -2.98 -13.51 -5.75
C GLU A 106 -2.18 -13.33 -7.05
N CYS A 107 -1.93 -12.09 -7.46
CA CYS A 107 -1.39 -11.74 -8.78
C CYS A 107 0.11 -11.42 -8.76
N GLY A 108 0.69 -11.11 -7.62
CA GLY A 108 2.05 -10.59 -7.48
C GLY A 108 2.11 -9.07 -7.47
N GLY A 109 3.31 -8.54 -7.26
CA GLY A 109 3.57 -7.10 -7.05
C GLY A 109 3.95 -6.82 -5.61
N TYR A 110 4.18 -5.53 -5.30
CA TYR A 110 4.66 -5.08 -3.99
C TYR A 110 3.69 -4.08 -3.37
N PHE A 111 3.54 -4.18 -2.07
CA PHE A 111 2.81 -3.22 -1.25
C PHE A 111 3.71 -2.77 -0.11
N ILE A 112 4.19 -1.53 -0.17
CA ILE A 112 5.23 -1.05 0.77
C ILE A 112 4.63 -0.75 2.13
N GLU A 113 3.57 0.06 2.16
CA GLU A 113 2.85 0.38 3.39
C GLU A 113 1.44 0.92 3.14
N ALA A 114 0.57 0.73 4.12
CA ALA A 114 -0.76 1.34 4.12
C ALA A 114 -0.68 2.85 4.37
N ASP A 115 -1.66 3.60 3.87
CA ASP A 115 -1.84 4.98 4.25
C ASP A 115 -2.45 5.08 5.67
N LEU A 116 -2.55 6.28 6.21
CA LEU A 116 -3.18 6.50 7.51
C LEU A 116 -4.63 5.92 7.52
N PRO A 117 -5.18 5.51 8.65
CA PRO A 117 -4.64 5.71 10.00
C PRO A 117 -3.91 4.52 10.64
N SER A 118 -3.77 3.39 9.98
CA SER A 118 -3.19 2.19 10.59
C SER A 118 -2.14 1.50 9.73
N PRO A 119 -1.02 1.04 10.31
CA PRO A 119 0.02 0.32 9.58
C PRO A 119 -0.43 -1.05 9.03
N LEU A 120 -1.47 -1.63 9.61
CA LEU A 120 -2.03 -2.93 9.20
C LEU A 120 -3.40 -2.79 8.53
N MET A 121 -3.74 -1.59 8.05
CA MET A 121 -5.01 -1.34 7.36
C MET A 121 -5.24 -2.33 6.23
N GLY A 122 -6.38 -3.02 6.29
CA GLY A 122 -6.81 -3.98 5.27
C GLY A 122 -6.18 -5.38 5.38
N TYR A 123 -5.09 -5.56 6.13
CA TYR A 123 -4.43 -6.88 6.23
C TYR A 123 -5.31 -7.98 6.79
N PRO A 124 -6.03 -7.82 7.92
CA PRO A 124 -6.87 -8.90 8.46
C PRO A 124 -7.92 -9.38 7.48
N GLY A 125 -8.63 -8.46 6.84
CA GLY A 125 -9.65 -8.79 5.85
C GLY A 125 -9.07 -9.42 4.57
N ALA A 126 -7.97 -8.89 4.05
CA ALA A 126 -7.30 -9.41 2.86
C ALA A 126 -6.75 -10.83 3.08
N LEU A 127 -6.26 -11.12 4.28
CA LEU A 127 -5.72 -12.42 4.67
C LEU A 127 -6.80 -13.41 5.16
N GLY A 128 -7.99 -12.92 5.48
CA GLY A 128 -9.07 -13.73 6.05
C GLY A 128 -8.76 -14.25 7.45
N ILE A 129 -8.03 -13.47 8.26
CA ILE A 129 -7.62 -13.85 9.63
C ILE A 129 -8.37 -13.05 10.69
N ASP A 130 -8.63 -13.69 11.84
CA ASP A 130 -9.15 -13.05 13.03
C ASP A 130 -8.01 -12.77 14.01
N LEU A 131 -7.94 -11.53 14.48
CA LEU A 131 -6.92 -11.04 15.43
C LEU A 131 -7.50 -10.76 16.82
N THR A 132 -8.69 -11.27 17.12
CA THR A 132 -9.38 -11.01 18.40
C THR A 132 -8.58 -11.54 19.60
N GLU A 133 -7.97 -12.70 19.45
CA GLU A 133 -7.17 -13.34 20.51
C GLU A 133 -5.84 -12.61 20.77
N GLU A 134 -5.31 -11.93 19.76
CA GLU A 134 -4.06 -11.16 19.83
C GLU A 134 -4.28 -9.69 20.20
N ALA A 135 -5.52 -9.29 20.46
CA ALA A 135 -5.87 -7.90 20.74
C ALA A 135 -5.05 -7.34 21.92
N GLY A 136 -4.37 -6.22 21.65
CA GLY A 136 -3.48 -5.56 22.62
C GLY A 136 -2.03 -6.04 22.62
N ASP A 137 -1.70 -7.11 21.90
CA ASP A 137 -0.34 -7.61 21.75
C ASP A 137 0.13 -7.44 20.30
N PHE A 138 0.81 -6.31 20.04
CA PHE A 138 1.22 -5.95 18.67
C PHE A 138 2.23 -6.92 18.05
N GLU A 139 3.12 -7.51 18.86
CA GLU A 139 4.09 -8.49 18.37
C GLU A 139 3.40 -9.77 17.88
N LYS A 140 2.41 -10.26 18.63
CA LYS A 140 1.61 -11.41 18.21
C LYS A 140 0.78 -11.11 16.97
N ILE A 141 0.21 -9.91 16.87
CA ILE A 141 -0.53 -9.46 15.69
C ILE A 141 0.40 -9.47 14.47
N LEU A 142 1.57 -8.87 14.56
CA LEU A 142 2.56 -8.86 13.48
C LEU A 142 3.00 -10.26 13.07
N THR A 143 3.29 -11.12 14.03
CA THR A 143 3.70 -12.52 13.77
C THR A 143 2.62 -13.28 13.03
N LYS A 144 1.36 -13.13 13.43
CA LYS A 144 0.22 -13.80 12.78
C LYS A 144 0.00 -13.29 11.36
N VAL A 145 0.06 -11.97 11.17
CA VAL A 145 -0.04 -11.33 9.84
C VAL A 145 1.11 -11.78 8.93
N GLU A 146 2.34 -11.73 9.41
CA GLU A 146 3.52 -12.17 8.65
C GLU A 146 3.42 -13.63 8.23
N SER A 147 3.06 -14.52 9.16
CA SER A 147 2.88 -15.94 8.86
C SER A 147 1.83 -16.18 7.78
N ALA A 148 0.69 -15.47 7.83
CA ALA A 148 -0.35 -15.57 6.83
C ALA A 148 0.10 -15.05 5.45
N ILE A 149 0.89 -13.98 5.40
CA ILE A 149 1.47 -13.45 4.16
C ILE A 149 2.44 -14.46 3.55
N VAL A 150 3.33 -15.03 4.35
CA VAL A 150 4.31 -16.04 3.90
C VAL A 150 3.61 -17.29 3.36
N GLU A 151 2.57 -17.78 4.04
CA GLU A 151 1.77 -18.91 3.57
C GLU A 151 1.12 -18.65 2.20
N LYS A 152 0.74 -17.42 1.92
CA LYS A 152 0.14 -17.01 0.63
C LYS A 152 1.20 -16.66 -0.44
N GLY A 153 2.48 -16.84 -0.15
CA GLY A 153 3.56 -16.58 -1.10
C GLY A 153 3.96 -15.11 -1.22
N GLY A 154 3.56 -14.26 -0.26
CA GLY A 154 3.83 -12.82 -0.26
C GLY A 154 5.10 -12.39 0.48
N ALA A 155 5.97 -13.31 0.86
CA ALA A 155 7.21 -12.99 1.57
C ALA A 155 8.02 -11.90 0.82
N ASP A 156 8.53 -10.91 1.56
CA ASP A 156 9.31 -9.77 1.07
C ASP A 156 8.60 -8.80 0.11
N HIS A 157 7.30 -8.97 -0.13
CA HIS A 157 6.49 -8.12 -1.02
C HIS A 157 5.53 -7.19 -0.29
N PHE A 158 5.27 -7.41 0.99
CA PHE A 158 4.27 -6.66 1.76
C PHE A 158 4.90 -6.05 3.00
N GLY A 159 4.56 -4.80 3.25
CA GLY A 159 5.11 -4.06 4.36
C GLY A 159 4.07 -3.31 5.18
N THR A 160 4.56 -2.75 6.26
CA THR A 160 3.84 -1.86 7.17
C THR A 160 4.61 -0.55 7.28
N TRP A 161 4.15 0.37 8.11
CA TRP A 161 4.88 1.62 8.37
C TRP A 161 6.33 1.42 8.84
N ALA A 162 6.69 0.25 9.34
CA ALA A 162 8.06 -0.07 9.73
C ALA A 162 9.06 0.06 8.57
N TYR A 163 8.62 -0.12 7.33
CA TYR A 163 9.46 0.07 6.16
C TYR A 163 9.90 1.53 5.96
N SER A 164 9.01 2.49 6.22
CA SER A 164 9.32 3.92 6.07
C SER A 164 9.56 4.66 7.38
N TYR A 165 9.00 4.19 8.49
CA TYR A 165 9.08 4.85 9.80
C TYR A 165 9.88 4.13 10.87
N GLY A 166 10.25 2.86 10.65
CA GLY A 166 10.88 2.03 11.69
C GLY A 166 12.09 2.67 12.35
N TYR A 167 12.83 3.47 11.62
CA TYR A 167 14.01 4.18 12.14
C TYR A 167 13.64 5.44 12.94
N VAL A 168 12.56 6.12 12.57
CA VAL A 168 12.13 7.36 13.23
C VAL A 168 11.39 7.08 14.54
N THR A 169 10.58 6.02 14.59
CA THR A 169 9.85 5.63 15.79
C THR A 169 10.75 5.09 16.88
N SER A 170 11.81 4.38 16.55
CA SER A 170 12.80 3.92 17.52
C SER A 170 13.63 5.07 18.12
N ALA A 171 13.90 6.13 17.35
CA ALA A 171 14.59 7.33 17.83
C ALA A 171 13.67 8.27 18.66
N GLY A 172 12.37 8.22 18.45
CA GLY A 172 11.41 9.03 19.20
C GLY A 172 10.97 8.43 20.52
N LEU A 173 11.37 7.20 20.83
CA LEU A 173 11.09 6.49 22.09
C LEU A 173 12.32 6.40 23.02
N ALA A 174 13.44 6.93 22.58
CA ALA A 174 14.65 7.15 23.38
C ALA A 174 14.71 8.62 23.81
#